data_174c087872fca4cdd1564b67d4dbe114
#
_entry.id   174c087872fca4cdd1564b67d4dbe114
#
_cell.length_a   1.000
_cell.length_b   1.000
_cell.length_c   1.000
_cell.angle_alpha   90.00
_cell.angle_beta   90.00
_cell.angle_gamma   90.00
#
_symmetry.space_group_name_H-M   'P 1'
#
loop_
_entity.id
_entity.type
_entity.pdbx_description
1 polymer ?
#
loop_
_entity_poly.entity_id
_entity_poly.type
_entity_poly.pdbx_seq_one_letter_code
_entity_poly.pdbx_strand_id
1 'polypeptide(L)'
;MRAVNKGGISANNRPEGVNKPANRQNRHRKGAAGWHGSCHDRGVTLLPFIADASTVAHDLLLISSVALAGIGLGHLAIAGTRLGMAGVLFAGLLAAHLGWVPQVEVVHFLKDFGLVLFVFALGMQMGPGFVASLKNEGLRLNGYAAALVLGGALVAWAGGGLLGMSPAVIAGLFAGATTNTPALGAAQQALQNAGAEASTLPALAYAATYPLAVVGIILALVILRLLLRVNVSAEEEAFRQHQKAGVEPLERLNLRVENPNLEGVALASVPGIQETGVIVSRIRAAGEQEVHAPSAATQLHVGDVILAVGTRSRLEQFSLVIGSATEENLMKAPGNVTYRRVVLTHRAMLGKTVRELGLDHLHNVIVTRVSRGDQIFTALPEVRLQFGDMLQLVGDEESLNSATAALGNAVEQLQETKFAAIFAGILLGVLAGMQPIHVDWLPAPVCLGLAGGPLLVAILMSHLGKVGPLVMHMPMNANRALRELGMILFLASVGLLSGGQFVSTVFTPQGLQWVALGLVVTLLPLLTIGFLARRWHGMNYMTLCGLLSGGMTDPPALAFATAQARSDSPTLAYASVYPLTMLLRIIAAQVLVML
;
A
#
# COMPACT_ATOMS: atom_id res chain seq x y z
N MET A 1 28.52 53.61 -17.49
CA MET A 1 28.45 54.38 -18.73
C MET A 1 27.03 54.37 -19.19
N ARG A 2 26.34 55.47 -18.95
CA ARG A 2 25.73 56.45 -19.84
C ARG A 2 24.67 55.76 -20.75
N ALA A 3 23.39 55.98 -20.53
CA ALA A 3 22.56 57.22 -20.60
C ALA A 3 21.77 57.23 -21.91
N VAL A 4 20.44 57.26 -21.76
CA VAL A 4 19.57 58.40 -22.03
C VAL A 4 19.22 58.61 -23.51
N ASN A 5 17.94 58.57 -23.93
CA ASN A 5 16.97 59.70 -24.11
C ASN A 5 15.74 59.22 -24.89
N LYS A 6 14.50 59.39 -24.45
CA LYS A 6 13.63 60.58 -24.53
C LYS A 6 13.15 60.97 -25.94
N GLY A 7 11.86 61.10 -26.06
CA GLY A 7 11.05 61.96 -26.93
C GLY A 7 9.96 61.19 -27.67
N GLY A 8 8.69 61.50 -27.66
CA GLY A 8 7.91 62.65 -27.23
C GLY A 8 7.00 63.11 -28.36
N ILE A 9 5.67 63.22 -28.06
CA ILE A 9 4.70 64.17 -28.64
C ILE A 9 4.24 63.89 -30.11
N SER A 10 3.01 63.90 -30.53
CA SER A 10 1.80 64.71 -30.34
C SER A 10 0.76 64.34 -31.40
N ALA A 11 -0.48 64.23 -31.03
CA ALA A 11 -1.66 64.98 -31.32
C ALA A 11 -2.34 64.95 -32.72
N ASN A 12 -3.62 64.68 -32.63
CA ASN A 12 -4.73 65.33 -33.33
C ASN A 12 -5.02 65.01 -34.82
N ASN A 13 -6.22 64.51 -35.09
CA ASN A 13 -7.31 65.26 -35.74
C ASN A 13 -8.56 64.39 -35.95
N ARG A 14 -9.69 64.93 -35.48
CA ARG A 14 -11.03 64.69 -36.05
C ARG A 14 -11.24 65.64 -37.21
N PRO A 15 -12.19 65.40 -38.14
CA PRO A 15 -13.58 65.80 -37.91
C PRO A 15 -14.68 64.97 -38.61
N GLU A 16 -15.86 64.93 -38.02
CA GLU A 16 -17.18 65.44 -38.42
C GLU A 16 -17.82 64.94 -39.71
N GLY A 17 -19.10 64.54 -39.57
CA GLY A 17 -20.14 64.84 -40.51
C GLY A 17 -21.29 63.83 -40.60
N VAL A 18 -22.35 64.02 -39.79
CA VAL A 18 -23.74 64.39 -40.22
C VAL A 18 -24.48 63.34 -41.06
N ASN A 19 -25.53 62.67 -40.58
CA ASN A 19 -26.95 63.00 -40.68
C ASN A 19 -27.87 61.89 -40.16
N LYS A 20 -28.83 62.27 -39.35
CA LYS A 20 -30.06 61.52 -39.00
C LYS A 20 -31.11 61.77 -40.08
N PRO A 21 -32.24 60.98 -40.23
CA PRO A 21 -33.31 61.06 -39.25
C PRO A 21 -34.12 59.79 -38.94
N ALA A 22 -34.62 59.80 -37.77
CA ALA A 22 -35.84 59.30 -37.15
C ALA A 22 -36.81 58.37 -37.93
N ASN A 23 -37.23 57.27 -37.29
CA ASN A 23 -38.68 57.11 -37.07
C ASN A 23 -38.97 56.22 -35.82
N ARG A 24 -40.10 56.56 -35.28
CA ARG A 24 -40.72 56.26 -33.97
C ARG A 24 -41.19 54.84 -33.76
N GLN A 25 -41.24 54.53 -32.45
CA GLN A 25 -42.26 53.74 -31.72
C GLN A 25 -42.17 52.22 -31.76
N ASN A 26 -41.70 51.61 -30.66
CA ASN A 26 -42.67 50.99 -29.76
C ASN A 26 -42.04 50.69 -28.38
N ARG A 27 -42.72 51.22 -27.37
CA ARG A 27 -42.51 50.86 -25.95
C ARG A 27 -42.96 49.45 -25.75
N HIS A 28 -42.12 48.63 -25.12
CA HIS A 28 -42.61 47.72 -24.09
C HIS A 28 -41.52 47.48 -23.02
N ARG A 29 -41.91 47.91 -21.84
CA ARG A 29 -41.33 47.65 -20.55
C ARG A 29 -40.98 46.13 -20.43
N LYS A 30 -39.78 45.80 -20.00
CA LYS A 30 -39.57 44.64 -19.13
C LYS A 30 -38.69 45.06 -17.98
N GLY A 31 -39.32 45.03 -16.84
CA GLY A 31 -38.80 45.40 -15.55
C GLY A 31 -37.75 44.41 -15.07
N ALA A 32 -36.94 44.93 -14.19
CA ALA A 32 -36.09 44.18 -13.29
C ALA A 32 -36.95 43.15 -12.52
N ALA A 33 -36.73 41.89 -12.75
CA ALA A 33 -37.29 40.82 -11.90
C ALA A 33 -36.34 40.62 -10.74
N GLY A 34 -36.74 41.19 -9.62
CA GLY A 34 -36.13 40.94 -8.33
C GLY A 34 -36.25 39.46 -7.93
N TRP A 35 -35.24 39.00 -7.31
CA TRP A 35 -35.24 37.75 -6.55
C TRP A 35 -36.12 37.92 -5.28
N HIS A 36 -37.42 37.64 -5.41
CA HIS A 36 -38.31 37.35 -4.29
C HIS A 36 -39.32 36.29 -4.75
N GLY A 37 -38.91 35.04 -4.61
CA GLY A 37 -39.79 33.87 -4.72
C GLY A 37 -39.87 33.21 -3.38
N SER A 38 -41.00 33.39 -2.73
CA SER A 38 -41.40 32.84 -1.43
C SER A 38 -41.15 31.34 -1.32
N CYS A 39 -40.40 30.95 -0.31
CA CYS A 39 -40.48 29.60 0.28
C CYS A 39 -41.83 29.44 0.98
N HIS A 40 -42.80 28.85 0.32
CA HIS A 40 -43.92 28.21 1.00
C HIS A 40 -44.47 27.03 0.16
N ASP A 41 -44.39 25.86 0.79
CA ASP A 41 -45.21 24.68 0.60
C ASP A 41 -45.20 24.01 -0.80
N ARG A 42 -44.14 23.31 -1.11
CA ARG A 42 -44.23 22.03 -1.85
C ARG A 42 -43.29 21.05 -1.22
N GLY A 43 -43.85 19.93 -0.76
CA GLY A 43 -43.05 18.78 -0.36
C GLY A 43 -41.98 18.51 -1.42
N VAL A 44 -40.73 18.65 -1.02
CA VAL A 44 -39.56 18.43 -1.89
C VAL A 44 -39.56 16.97 -2.27
N THR A 45 -40.22 16.63 -3.35
CA THR A 45 -39.93 15.39 -4.05
C THR A 45 -38.57 15.57 -4.70
N LEU A 46 -37.52 15.09 -4.07
CA LEU A 46 -36.14 15.10 -4.57
C LEU A 46 -35.99 14.45 -5.96
N LEU A 47 -36.94 13.59 -6.35
CA LEU A 47 -36.89 12.82 -7.59
C LEU A 47 -36.92 13.63 -8.89
N PRO A 48 -37.74 14.71 -9.07
CA PRO A 48 -37.69 15.47 -10.32
C PRO A 48 -36.45 16.36 -10.46
N PHE A 49 -35.82 16.75 -9.36
CA PHE A 49 -34.60 17.57 -9.39
C PHE A 49 -33.37 16.78 -9.88
N ILE A 50 -33.40 15.47 -9.72
CA ILE A 50 -32.34 14.56 -10.18
C ILE A 50 -32.51 14.21 -11.67
N ALA A 51 -33.72 14.28 -12.21
CA ALA A 51 -34.05 13.87 -13.58
C ALA A 51 -33.78 14.94 -14.66
N ASP A 52 -33.69 16.23 -14.29
CA ASP A 52 -33.54 17.33 -15.24
C ASP A 52 -32.08 17.83 -15.25
N ALA A 53 -31.19 17.08 -15.95
CA ALA A 53 -29.80 17.40 -15.75
C ALA A 53 -28.87 17.21 -16.93
N SER A 54 -28.24 18.31 -17.23
CA SER A 54 -27.04 18.43 -18.06
C SER A 54 -25.91 19.20 -17.34
N THR A 55 -25.84 19.13 -16.01
CA THR A 55 -24.85 19.88 -15.23
C THR A 55 -23.91 18.96 -14.45
N VAL A 56 -22.62 19.38 -14.30
CA VAL A 56 -21.62 18.71 -13.44
C VAL A 56 -22.16 18.50 -12.02
N ALA A 57 -23.04 19.40 -11.53
CA ALA A 57 -23.66 19.26 -10.22
C ALA A 57 -24.53 17.99 -10.11
N HIS A 58 -25.27 17.65 -11.16
CA HIS A 58 -26.06 16.42 -11.22
C HIS A 58 -25.17 15.18 -11.15
N ASP A 59 -24.10 15.15 -11.95
CA ASP A 59 -23.17 14.02 -11.97
C ASP A 59 -22.50 13.83 -10.60
N LEU A 60 -22.15 14.92 -9.92
CA LEU A 60 -21.61 14.87 -8.56
C LEU A 60 -22.64 14.33 -7.55
N LEU A 61 -23.90 14.76 -7.63
CA LEU A 61 -24.97 14.23 -6.78
C LEU A 61 -25.20 12.74 -7.05
N LEU A 62 -25.23 12.35 -8.32
CA LEU A 62 -25.40 10.96 -8.71
C LEU A 62 -24.27 10.06 -8.19
N ILE A 63 -23.01 10.45 -8.44
CA ILE A 63 -21.84 9.69 -7.98
C ILE A 63 -21.79 9.64 -6.45
N SER A 64 -22.09 10.75 -5.76
CA SER A 64 -22.13 10.78 -4.30
C SER A 64 -23.24 9.88 -3.74
N SER A 65 -24.41 9.86 -4.37
CA SER A 65 -25.52 8.99 -3.99
C SER A 65 -25.19 7.51 -4.21
N VAL A 66 -24.58 7.18 -5.35
CA VAL A 66 -24.10 5.84 -5.68
C VAL A 66 -23.01 5.39 -4.68
N ALA A 67 -22.07 6.27 -4.36
CA ALA A 67 -21.02 5.99 -3.38
C ALA A 67 -21.62 5.71 -1.99
N LEU A 68 -22.53 6.55 -1.52
CA LEU A 68 -23.19 6.40 -0.22
C LEU A 68 -24.00 5.09 -0.14
N ALA A 69 -24.85 4.84 -1.15
CA ALA A 69 -25.64 3.61 -1.25
C ALA A 69 -24.72 2.38 -1.35
N GLY A 70 -23.64 2.49 -2.12
CA GLY A 70 -22.67 1.41 -2.32
C GLY A 70 -21.87 1.07 -1.06
N ILE A 71 -21.45 2.06 -0.28
CA ILE A 71 -20.83 1.85 1.03
C ILE A 71 -21.83 1.15 1.96
N GLY A 72 -23.10 1.58 1.97
CA GLY A 72 -24.17 0.91 2.70
C GLY A 72 -24.35 -0.56 2.30
N LEU A 73 -24.43 -0.84 0.99
CA LEU A 73 -24.47 -2.22 0.45
C LEU A 73 -23.23 -3.02 0.81
N GLY A 74 -22.09 -2.38 0.87
CA GLY A 74 -20.82 -3.00 1.25
C GLY A 74 -20.81 -3.56 2.67
N HIS A 75 -21.66 -3.07 3.57
CA HIS A 75 -21.83 -3.60 4.92
C HIS A 75 -22.69 -4.87 4.96
N LEU A 76 -23.44 -5.16 3.89
CA LEU A 76 -24.23 -6.40 3.81
C LEU A 76 -23.29 -7.60 3.81
N ALA A 77 -23.58 -8.54 4.71
CA ALA A 77 -22.85 -9.80 4.80
C ALA A 77 -23.63 -10.91 4.09
N ILE A 78 -23.02 -11.49 3.06
CA ILE A 78 -23.54 -12.67 2.36
C ILE A 78 -22.72 -13.88 2.81
N ALA A 79 -23.35 -14.88 3.39
CA ALA A 79 -22.67 -16.06 3.94
C ALA A 79 -21.52 -15.73 4.92
N GLY A 80 -21.70 -14.68 5.75
CA GLY A 80 -20.70 -14.24 6.72
C GLY A 80 -19.59 -13.33 6.15
N THR A 81 -19.60 -13.04 4.86
CA THR A 81 -18.60 -12.21 4.18
C THR A 81 -19.24 -10.90 3.69
N ARG A 82 -18.61 -9.77 3.99
CA ARG A 82 -19.08 -8.46 3.54
C ARG A 82 -18.69 -8.20 2.10
N LEU A 83 -19.60 -7.58 1.31
CA LEU A 83 -19.32 -7.16 -0.06
C LEU A 83 -18.21 -6.10 -0.14
N GLY A 84 -18.00 -5.34 0.95
CA GLY A 84 -16.97 -4.30 1.00
C GLY A 84 -17.16 -3.25 -0.10
N MET A 85 -16.06 -2.80 -0.69
CA MET A 85 -16.09 -1.75 -1.72
C MET A 85 -16.78 -2.17 -3.02
N ALA A 86 -16.96 -3.47 -3.28
CA ALA A 86 -17.73 -3.94 -4.44
C ALA A 86 -19.20 -3.51 -4.39
N GLY A 87 -19.74 -3.22 -3.19
CA GLY A 87 -21.06 -2.62 -3.03
C GLY A 87 -21.26 -1.35 -3.86
N VAL A 88 -20.19 -0.54 -4.04
CA VAL A 88 -20.23 0.68 -4.85
C VAL A 88 -20.45 0.37 -6.34
N LEU A 89 -19.81 -0.68 -6.86
CA LEU A 89 -20.05 -1.15 -8.23
C LEU A 89 -21.52 -1.55 -8.42
N PHE A 90 -22.06 -2.36 -7.50
CA PHE A 90 -23.45 -2.82 -7.59
C PHE A 90 -24.47 -1.69 -7.44
N ALA A 91 -24.19 -0.70 -6.59
CA ALA A 91 -25.03 0.49 -6.51
C ALA A 91 -25.02 1.29 -7.81
N GLY A 92 -23.86 1.43 -8.47
CA GLY A 92 -23.73 2.07 -9.78
C GLY A 92 -24.47 1.30 -10.89
N LEU A 93 -24.33 -0.03 -10.91
CA LEU A 93 -25.09 -0.89 -11.85
C LEU A 93 -26.59 -0.72 -11.69
N LEU A 94 -27.09 -0.71 -10.45
CA LEU A 94 -28.51 -0.51 -10.15
C LEU A 94 -29.00 0.88 -10.57
N ALA A 95 -28.23 1.93 -10.25
CA ALA A 95 -28.55 3.31 -10.59
C ALA A 95 -28.69 3.46 -12.12
N ALA A 96 -27.72 2.96 -12.89
CA ALA A 96 -27.76 2.99 -14.34
C ALA A 96 -28.88 2.12 -14.92
N HIS A 97 -29.19 0.98 -14.32
CA HIS A 97 -30.33 0.15 -14.71
C HIS A 97 -31.68 0.88 -14.50
N LEU A 98 -31.77 1.72 -13.46
CA LEU A 98 -32.93 2.58 -13.20
C LEU A 98 -33.00 3.81 -14.11
N GLY A 99 -32.08 3.95 -15.05
CA GLY A 99 -32.03 5.05 -16.02
C GLY A 99 -31.30 6.32 -15.54
N TRP A 100 -30.55 6.23 -14.44
CA TRP A 100 -29.72 7.35 -13.96
C TRP A 100 -28.42 7.38 -14.76
N VAL A 101 -28.39 8.21 -15.80
CA VAL A 101 -27.28 8.28 -16.76
C VAL A 101 -26.51 9.57 -16.55
N PRO A 102 -25.24 9.50 -16.17
CA PRO A 102 -24.35 10.67 -16.04
C PRO A 102 -23.81 11.12 -17.40
N GLN A 103 -23.16 12.30 -17.43
CA GLN A 103 -22.38 12.72 -18.58
C GLN A 103 -21.18 11.78 -18.78
N VAL A 104 -21.07 11.24 -19.99
CA VAL A 104 -20.11 10.17 -20.30
C VAL A 104 -18.67 10.63 -20.09
N GLU A 105 -18.33 11.87 -20.48
CA GLU A 105 -16.99 12.44 -20.37
C GLU A 105 -16.55 12.61 -18.90
N VAL A 106 -17.46 13.10 -18.04
CA VAL A 106 -17.20 13.29 -16.60
C VAL A 106 -16.93 11.95 -15.94
N VAL A 107 -17.74 10.95 -16.26
CA VAL A 107 -17.60 9.61 -15.64
C VAL A 107 -16.35 8.89 -16.13
N HIS A 108 -15.97 9.03 -17.40
CA HIS A 108 -14.71 8.49 -17.90
C HIS A 108 -13.50 9.12 -17.20
N PHE A 109 -13.50 10.46 -17.06
CA PHE A 109 -12.43 11.14 -16.32
C PHE A 109 -12.34 10.65 -14.86
N LEU A 110 -13.47 10.57 -14.15
CA LEU A 110 -13.50 10.11 -12.76
C LEU A 110 -13.10 8.65 -12.61
N LYS A 111 -13.46 7.80 -13.57
CA LYS A 111 -13.01 6.40 -13.63
C LYS A 111 -11.48 6.33 -13.71
N ASP A 112 -10.89 7.02 -14.67
CA ASP A 112 -9.45 6.95 -14.91
C ASP A 112 -8.64 7.63 -13.80
N PHE A 113 -9.10 8.78 -13.32
CA PHE A 113 -8.48 9.48 -12.20
C PHE A 113 -8.59 8.67 -10.89
N GLY A 114 -9.76 8.09 -10.62
CA GLY A 114 -9.98 7.19 -9.48
C GLY A 114 -9.07 5.97 -9.52
N LEU A 115 -8.90 5.36 -10.70
CA LEU A 115 -7.98 4.24 -10.90
C LEU A 115 -6.54 4.63 -10.55
N VAL A 116 -6.06 5.76 -11.07
CA VAL A 116 -4.69 6.25 -10.83
C VAL A 116 -4.45 6.51 -9.34
N LEU A 117 -5.37 7.21 -8.66
CA LEU A 117 -5.28 7.46 -7.22
C LEU A 117 -5.22 6.16 -6.42
N PHE A 118 -6.11 5.23 -6.75
CA PHE A 118 -6.21 3.94 -6.08
C PHE A 118 -4.92 3.13 -6.20
N VAL A 119 -4.43 2.94 -7.42
CA VAL A 119 -3.24 2.10 -7.66
C VAL A 119 -1.96 2.77 -7.17
N PHE A 120 -1.86 4.10 -7.24
CA PHE A 120 -0.73 4.84 -6.69
C PHE A 120 -0.65 4.70 -5.16
N ALA A 121 -1.76 4.94 -4.45
CA ALA A 121 -1.82 4.76 -3.00
C ALA A 121 -1.48 3.32 -2.60
N LEU A 122 -1.96 2.34 -3.36
CA LEU A 122 -1.65 0.93 -3.16
C LEU A 122 -0.13 0.66 -3.30
N GLY A 123 0.50 1.18 -4.37
CA GLY A 123 1.94 1.07 -4.61
C GLY A 123 2.77 1.70 -3.49
N MET A 124 2.37 2.86 -3.00
CA MET A 124 3.02 3.53 -1.87
C MET A 124 2.98 2.69 -0.59
N GLN A 125 1.90 1.98 -0.34
CA GLN A 125 1.76 1.08 0.81
C GLN A 125 2.67 -0.15 0.68
N MET A 126 2.83 -0.69 -0.53
CA MET A 126 3.54 -1.95 -0.78
C MET A 126 5.06 -1.79 -0.87
N GLY A 127 5.55 -0.61 -1.27
CA GLY A 127 6.95 -0.36 -1.61
C GLY A 127 7.97 -0.74 -0.54
N PRO A 128 7.80 -0.39 0.75
CA PRO A 128 8.79 -0.70 1.78
C PRO A 128 9.06 -2.20 1.97
N GLY A 129 8.01 -3.03 1.84
CA GLY A 129 8.10 -4.48 2.01
C GLY A 129 8.41 -5.28 0.74
N PHE A 130 8.28 -4.67 -0.44
CA PHE A 130 8.32 -5.38 -1.72
C PHE A 130 9.65 -6.12 -1.96
N VAL A 131 10.78 -5.41 -1.83
CA VAL A 131 12.10 -6.02 -2.07
C VAL A 131 12.44 -7.07 -0.99
N ALA A 132 12.01 -6.85 0.25
CA ALA A 132 12.19 -7.81 1.32
C ALA A 132 11.38 -9.11 1.07
N SER A 133 10.18 -8.99 0.50
CA SER A 133 9.33 -10.13 0.17
C SER A 133 9.87 -11.01 -0.96
N LEU A 134 10.82 -10.51 -1.76
CA LEU A 134 11.48 -11.28 -2.84
C LEU A 134 12.73 -12.05 -2.38
N LYS A 135 13.08 -12.00 -1.08
CA LYS A 135 14.26 -12.69 -0.53
C LYS A 135 13.86 -13.93 0.29
N ASN A 136 14.73 -14.92 0.31
CA ASN A 136 14.63 -16.14 1.15
C ASN A 136 13.26 -16.86 1.05
N GLU A 137 12.57 -17.04 2.18
CA GLU A 137 11.26 -17.71 2.24
C GLU A 137 10.20 -17.01 1.42
N GLY A 138 10.27 -15.67 1.30
CA GLY A 138 9.39 -14.89 0.46
C GLY A 138 9.47 -15.26 -1.01
N LEU A 139 10.63 -15.67 -1.54
CA LEU A 139 10.77 -16.12 -2.92
C LEU A 139 9.93 -17.36 -3.22
N ARG A 140 9.89 -18.32 -2.28
CA ARG A 140 9.07 -19.54 -2.42
C ARG A 140 7.59 -19.22 -2.41
N LEU A 141 7.13 -18.35 -1.49
CA LEU A 141 5.75 -17.91 -1.43
C LEU A 141 5.35 -17.19 -2.73
N ASN A 142 6.21 -16.29 -3.22
CA ASN A 142 5.99 -15.57 -4.46
C ASN A 142 5.99 -16.48 -5.69
N GLY A 143 6.75 -17.56 -5.70
CA GLY A 143 6.71 -18.60 -6.74
C GLY A 143 5.35 -19.29 -6.83
N TYR A 144 4.79 -19.71 -5.69
CA TYR A 144 3.42 -20.25 -5.63
C TYR A 144 2.36 -19.24 -6.00
N ALA A 145 2.53 -18.00 -5.59
CA ALA A 145 1.61 -16.92 -5.92
C ALA A 145 1.64 -16.60 -7.43
N ALA A 146 2.80 -16.60 -8.07
CA ALA A 146 2.94 -16.46 -9.51
C ALA A 146 2.28 -17.64 -10.25
N ALA A 147 2.49 -18.88 -9.79
CA ALA A 147 1.84 -20.07 -10.35
C ALA A 147 0.31 -19.99 -10.23
N LEU A 148 -0.20 -19.44 -9.11
CA LEU A 148 -1.64 -19.22 -8.91
C LEU A 148 -2.20 -18.22 -9.93
N VAL A 149 -1.51 -17.10 -10.16
CA VAL A 149 -1.94 -16.09 -11.13
C VAL A 149 -1.90 -16.63 -12.55
N LEU A 150 -0.79 -17.26 -12.95
CA LEU A 150 -0.62 -17.82 -14.29
C LEU A 150 -1.59 -18.99 -14.54
N GLY A 151 -1.80 -19.84 -13.54
CA GLY A 151 -2.77 -20.92 -13.60
C GLY A 151 -4.20 -20.39 -13.79
N GLY A 152 -4.57 -19.34 -13.04
CA GLY A 152 -5.87 -18.67 -13.19
C GLY A 152 -6.04 -18.05 -14.58
N ALA A 153 -5.01 -17.38 -15.09
CA ALA A 153 -5.02 -16.79 -16.44
C ALA A 153 -5.14 -17.86 -17.53
N LEU A 154 -4.41 -18.96 -17.39
CA LEU A 154 -4.47 -20.10 -18.33
C LEU A 154 -5.86 -20.73 -18.34
N VAL A 155 -6.47 -20.95 -17.16
CA VAL A 155 -7.83 -21.51 -17.05
C VAL A 155 -8.85 -20.55 -17.68
N ALA A 156 -8.72 -19.24 -17.44
CA ALA A 156 -9.60 -18.24 -18.04
C ALA A 156 -9.47 -18.21 -19.56
N TRP A 157 -8.24 -18.20 -20.07
CA TRP A 157 -7.95 -18.21 -21.52
C TRP A 157 -8.45 -19.49 -22.21
N ALA A 158 -8.06 -20.65 -21.70
CA ALA A 158 -8.43 -21.92 -22.30
C ALA A 158 -9.95 -22.17 -22.19
N GLY A 159 -10.55 -21.96 -21.02
CA GLY A 159 -11.99 -22.12 -20.79
C GLY A 159 -12.81 -21.12 -21.59
N GLY A 160 -12.39 -19.86 -21.64
CA GLY A 160 -13.06 -18.83 -22.45
C GLY A 160 -12.97 -19.11 -23.95
N GLY A 161 -11.79 -19.54 -24.43
CA GLY A 161 -11.60 -19.95 -25.82
C GLY A 161 -12.48 -21.14 -26.22
N LEU A 162 -12.56 -22.17 -25.36
CA LEU A 162 -13.44 -23.33 -25.58
C LEU A 162 -14.93 -22.96 -25.64
N LEU A 163 -15.33 -21.93 -24.89
CA LEU A 163 -16.71 -21.43 -24.85
C LEU A 163 -16.98 -20.32 -25.87
N GLY A 164 -16.01 -19.97 -26.73
CA GLY A 164 -16.15 -18.93 -27.75
C GLY A 164 -16.34 -17.51 -27.17
N MET A 165 -15.82 -17.24 -25.98
CA MET A 165 -15.89 -15.92 -25.35
C MET A 165 -14.90 -14.94 -25.99
N SER A 166 -15.29 -13.66 -26.11
CA SER A 166 -14.36 -12.63 -26.57
C SER A 166 -13.24 -12.36 -25.56
N PRO A 167 -12.03 -11.92 -26.02
CA PRO A 167 -10.93 -11.56 -25.12
C PRO A 167 -11.33 -10.54 -24.04
N ALA A 168 -12.20 -9.59 -24.38
CA ALA A 168 -12.74 -8.61 -23.45
C ALA A 168 -13.51 -9.26 -22.29
N VAL A 169 -14.33 -10.25 -22.58
CA VAL A 169 -15.08 -11.02 -21.55
C VAL A 169 -14.13 -11.86 -20.73
N ILE A 170 -13.17 -12.56 -21.35
CA ILE A 170 -12.18 -13.40 -20.66
C ILE A 170 -11.36 -12.58 -19.66
N ALA A 171 -10.88 -11.40 -20.06
CA ALA A 171 -10.10 -10.53 -19.18
C ALA A 171 -10.94 -9.97 -18.02
N GLY A 172 -12.19 -9.57 -18.28
CA GLY A 172 -13.12 -9.12 -17.25
C GLY A 172 -13.49 -10.23 -16.26
N LEU A 173 -13.79 -11.42 -16.77
CA LEU A 173 -14.06 -12.62 -16.00
C LEU A 173 -12.85 -13.00 -15.11
N PHE A 174 -11.63 -13.01 -15.66
CA PHE A 174 -10.41 -13.26 -14.91
C PHE A 174 -10.23 -12.25 -13.77
N ALA A 175 -10.41 -10.96 -14.06
CA ALA A 175 -10.31 -9.90 -13.05
C ALA A 175 -11.35 -10.07 -11.93
N GLY A 176 -12.61 -10.41 -12.27
CA GLY A 176 -13.69 -10.64 -11.32
C GLY A 176 -13.50 -11.92 -10.51
N ALA A 177 -13.21 -13.05 -11.18
CA ALA A 177 -12.95 -14.34 -10.54
C ALA A 177 -11.75 -14.33 -9.59
N THR A 178 -10.88 -13.34 -9.72
CA THR A 178 -9.69 -13.16 -8.87
C THR A 178 -9.75 -11.93 -7.98
N THR A 179 -10.94 -11.32 -7.86
CA THR A 179 -11.24 -10.14 -7.03
C THR A 179 -10.30 -8.95 -7.25
N ASN A 180 -9.75 -8.79 -8.48
CA ASN A 180 -8.70 -7.82 -8.78
C ASN A 180 -9.22 -6.62 -9.59
N THR A 181 -9.57 -5.55 -8.90
CA THR A 181 -10.06 -4.29 -9.50
C THR A 181 -9.02 -3.60 -10.41
N PRO A 182 -7.72 -3.50 -10.06
CA PRO A 182 -6.70 -2.96 -10.98
C PRO A 182 -6.56 -3.74 -12.28
N ALA A 183 -6.73 -5.06 -12.26
CA ALA A 183 -6.71 -5.88 -13.46
C ALA A 183 -7.89 -5.56 -14.40
N LEU A 184 -9.07 -5.26 -13.86
CA LEU A 184 -10.19 -4.76 -14.65
C LEU A 184 -9.84 -3.44 -15.35
N GLY A 185 -9.28 -2.47 -14.60
CA GLY A 185 -8.85 -1.20 -15.17
C GLY A 185 -7.79 -1.37 -16.26
N ALA A 186 -6.84 -2.27 -16.05
CA ALA A 186 -5.80 -2.60 -17.02
C ALA A 186 -6.36 -3.26 -18.29
N ALA A 187 -7.34 -4.16 -18.16
CA ALA A 187 -8.02 -4.78 -19.31
C ALA A 187 -8.80 -3.73 -20.12
N GLN A 188 -9.54 -2.84 -19.46
CA GLN A 188 -10.26 -1.76 -20.14
C GLN A 188 -9.31 -0.81 -20.87
N GLN A 189 -8.18 -0.45 -20.25
CA GLN A 189 -7.17 0.39 -20.87
C GLN A 189 -6.52 -0.30 -22.09
N ALA A 190 -6.22 -1.60 -22.00
CA ALA A 190 -5.64 -2.36 -23.10
C ALA A 190 -6.59 -2.41 -24.31
N LEU A 191 -7.89 -2.58 -24.08
CA LEU A 191 -8.92 -2.51 -25.13
C LEU A 191 -8.98 -1.13 -25.80
N GLN A 192 -8.95 -0.06 -25.02
CA GLN A 192 -8.91 1.31 -25.56
C GLN A 192 -7.67 1.55 -26.42
N ASN A 193 -6.50 1.09 -25.95
CA ASN A 193 -5.23 1.22 -26.69
C ASN A 193 -5.23 0.39 -27.99
N ALA A 194 -5.98 -0.72 -28.03
CA ALA A 194 -6.17 -1.54 -29.23
C ALA A 194 -7.19 -0.94 -30.23
N GLY A 195 -7.73 0.25 -29.96
CA GLY A 195 -8.70 0.92 -30.82
C GLY A 195 -10.12 0.35 -30.76
N ALA A 196 -10.39 -0.53 -29.79
CA ALA A 196 -11.76 -0.98 -29.54
C ALA A 196 -12.58 0.18 -28.95
N GLU A 197 -13.80 0.38 -29.46
CA GLU A 197 -14.74 1.28 -28.82
C GLU A 197 -14.89 0.92 -27.34
N ALA A 198 -15.19 1.90 -26.48
CA ALA A 198 -15.28 1.72 -25.03
C ALA A 198 -16.24 0.57 -24.67
N SER A 199 -15.69 -0.64 -24.57
CA SER A 199 -16.45 -1.85 -24.32
C SER A 199 -16.81 -1.97 -22.83
N THR A 200 -18.09 -2.18 -22.53
CA THR A 200 -18.59 -2.46 -21.18
C THR A 200 -18.44 -3.94 -20.79
N LEU A 201 -18.12 -4.82 -21.74
CA LEU A 201 -18.04 -6.27 -21.54
C LEU A 201 -17.09 -6.70 -20.39
N PRO A 202 -15.89 -6.16 -20.25
CA PRO A 202 -15.03 -6.54 -19.11
C PRO A 202 -15.67 -6.21 -17.76
N ALA A 203 -16.34 -5.07 -17.66
CA ALA A 203 -17.01 -4.66 -16.42
C ALA A 203 -18.21 -5.55 -16.10
N LEU A 204 -18.98 -5.93 -17.11
CA LEU A 204 -20.13 -6.86 -16.95
C LEU A 204 -19.66 -8.24 -16.51
N ALA A 205 -18.63 -8.80 -17.16
CA ALA A 205 -18.04 -10.08 -16.79
C ALA A 205 -17.42 -10.06 -15.39
N TYR A 206 -16.73 -8.97 -15.04
CA TYR A 206 -16.22 -8.73 -13.69
C TYR A 206 -17.35 -8.73 -12.65
N ALA A 207 -18.39 -7.93 -12.87
CA ALA A 207 -19.50 -7.82 -11.94
C ALA A 207 -20.28 -9.13 -11.77
N ALA A 208 -20.39 -9.93 -12.85
CA ALA A 208 -21.04 -11.24 -12.80
C ALA A 208 -20.26 -12.26 -11.96
N THR A 209 -18.94 -12.23 -12.01
CA THR A 209 -18.08 -13.26 -11.39
C THR A 209 -17.60 -12.91 -10.00
N TYR A 210 -17.45 -11.62 -9.68
CA TYR A 210 -16.88 -11.12 -8.43
C TYR A 210 -17.58 -11.65 -7.15
N PRO A 211 -18.91 -11.62 -7.00
CA PRO A 211 -19.56 -12.04 -5.75
C PRO A 211 -19.30 -13.50 -5.40
N LEU A 212 -19.37 -14.37 -6.43
CA LEU A 212 -19.10 -15.80 -6.23
C LEU A 212 -17.61 -16.10 -6.05
N ALA A 213 -16.72 -15.27 -6.59
CA ALA A 213 -15.29 -15.40 -6.36
C ALA A 213 -14.93 -15.19 -4.88
N VAL A 214 -15.48 -14.15 -4.22
CA VAL A 214 -15.23 -13.90 -2.79
C VAL A 214 -15.68 -15.10 -1.94
N VAL A 215 -16.87 -15.62 -2.18
CA VAL A 215 -17.37 -16.83 -1.49
C VAL A 215 -16.53 -18.05 -1.86
N GLY A 216 -16.18 -18.20 -3.13
CA GLY A 216 -15.37 -19.31 -3.66
C GLY A 216 -13.98 -19.38 -3.04
N ILE A 217 -13.32 -18.25 -2.84
CA ILE A 217 -11.99 -18.20 -2.20
C ILE A 217 -12.07 -18.73 -0.77
N ILE A 218 -13.04 -18.25 0.02
CA ILE A 218 -13.26 -18.74 1.39
C ILE A 218 -13.62 -20.23 1.40
N LEU A 219 -14.48 -20.65 0.48
CA LEU A 219 -14.84 -22.06 0.32
C LEU A 219 -13.62 -22.93 -0.01
N ALA A 220 -12.71 -22.45 -0.88
CA ALA A 220 -11.46 -23.15 -1.19
C ALA A 220 -10.58 -23.34 0.05
N LEU A 221 -10.47 -22.32 0.91
CA LEU A 221 -9.73 -22.43 2.18
C LEU A 221 -10.38 -23.51 3.08
N VAL A 222 -11.69 -23.51 3.21
CA VAL A 222 -12.42 -24.51 4.00
C VAL A 222 -12.27 -25.92 3.41
N ILE A 223 -12.40 -26.09 2.09
CA ILE A 223 -12.19 -27.37 1.40
C ILE A 223 -10.77 -27.89 1.65
N LEU A 224 -9.75 -27.05 1.49
CA LEU A 224 -8.36 -27.45 1.75
C LEU A 224 -8.17 -27.86 3.20
N ARG A 225 -8.77 -27.15 4.17
CA ARG A 225 -8.73 -27.54 5.59
C ARG A 225 -9.31 -28.93 5.82
N LEU A 226 -10.47 -29.21 5.24
CA LEU A 226 -11.15 -30.49 5.38
C LEU A 226 -10.40 -31.63 4.67
N LEU A 227 -9.97 -31.38 3.41
CA LEU A 227 -9.23 -32.34 2.58
C LEU A 227 -7.90 -32.75 3.21
N LEU A 228 -7.18 -31.78 3.77
CA LEU A 228 -5.87 -31.98 4.40
C LEU A 228 -5.97 -32.33 5.88
N ARG A 229 -7.18 -32.44 6.43
CA ARG A 229 -7.47 -32.77 7.86
C ARG A 229 -6.67 -31.91 8.83
N VAL A 230 -6.62 -30.59 8.58
CA VAL A 230 -5.78 -29.67 9.34
C VAL A 230 -6.33 -29.39 10.73
N ASN A 231 -5.48 -29.56 11.75
CA ASN A 231 -5.75 -29.07 13.10
C ASN A 231 -5.13 -27.67 13.26
N VAL A 232 -5.98 -26.65 13.28
CA VAL A 232 -5.56 -25.23 13.34
C VAL A 232 -4.70 -24.95 14.56
N SER A 233 -5.05 -25.49 15.74
CA SER A 233 -4.31 -25.23 16.98
C SER A 233 -2.89 -25.81 16.94
N ALA A 234 -2.72 -27.00 16.33
CA ALA A 234 -1.40 -27.61 16.15
C ALA A 234 -0.53 -26.81 15.15
N GLU A 235 -1.13 -26.31 14.06
CA GLU A 235 -0.44 -25.48 13.08
C GLU A 235 0.03 -24.14 13.68
N GLU A 236 -0.78 -23.53 14.54
CA GLU A 236 -0.41 -22.31 15.25
C GLU A 236 0.75 -22.52 16.23
N GLU A 237 0.71 -23.61 16.98
CA GLU A 237 1.79 -23.91 17.91
C GLU A 237 3.11 -24.18 17.15
N ALA A 238 3.05 -24.95 16.06
CA ALA A 238 4.19 -25.17 15.18
C ALA A 238 4.74 -23.84 14.60
N PHE A 239 3.88 -22.93 14.19
CA PHE A 239 4.28 -21.61 13.69
C PHE A 239 4.96 -20.77 14.78
N ARG A 240 4.40 -20.73 15.99
CA ARG A 240 5.00 -20.03 17.13
C ARG A 240 6.37 -20.59 17.51
N GLN A 241 6.52 -21.90 17.49
CA GLN A 241 7.80 -22.55 17.75
C GLN A 241 8.84 -22.20 16.69
N HIS A 242 8.46 -22.19 15.40
CA HIS A 242 9.32 -21.76 14.30
C HIS A 242 9.69 -20.27 14.40
N GLN A 243 8.76 -19.42 14.75
CA GLN A 243 9.00 -17.99 14.91
C GLN A 243 9.93 -17.70 16.09
N LYS A 244 9.78 -18.43 17.20
CA LYS A 244 10.71 -18.35 18.35
C LYS A 244 12.11 -18.85 17.98
N ALA A 245 12.22 -19.85 17.12
CA ALA A 245 13.50 -20.38 16.64
C ALA A 245 14.20 -19.45 15.62
N GLY A 246 13.44 -18.62 14.87
CA GLY A 246 13.97 -17.78 13.79
C GLY A 246 14.29 -16.33 14.18
N VAL A 247 13.72 -15.81 15.26
CA VAL A 247 13.97 -14.43 15.74
C VAL A 247 14.25 -14.53 17.24
N GLU A 248 15.51 -14.62 17.61
CA GLU A 248 15.90 -14.49 19.01
C GLU A 248 15.52 -13.07 19.49
N PRO A 249 14.71 -12.96 20.54
CA PRO A 249 14.37 -11.65 21.11
C PRO A 249 15.62 -10.95 21.61
N LEU A 250 15.65 -9.63 21.47
CA LEU A 250 16.74 -8.85 22.04
C LEU A 250 16.61 -8.85 23.56
N GLU A 251 17.58 -9.48 24.20
CA GLU A 251 17.72 -9.56 25.65
C GLU A 251 18.75 -8.56 26.17
N ARG A 252 18.81 -8.45 27.48
CA ARG A 252 19.78 -7.62 28.20
C ARG A 252 20.49 -8.52 29.20
N LEU A 253 21.80 -8.40 29.28
CA LEU A 253 22.62 -9.16 30.21
C LEU A 253 23.60 -8.22 30.89
N ASN A 254 23.63 -8.28 32.23
CA ASN A 254 24.67 -7.59 32.99
C ASN A 254 25.85 -8.55 33.13
N LEU A 255 27.02 -8.12 32.68
CA LEU A 255 28.27 -8.87 32.69
C LEU A 255 29.30 -8.15 33.54
N ARG A 256 30.07 -8.91 34.33
CA ARG A 256 31.26 -8.42 35.01
C ARG A 256 32.47 -8.69 34.13
N VAL A 257 33.33 -7.70 33.99
CA VAL A 257 34.62 -7.85 33.28
C VAL A 257 35.57 -8.62 34.17
N GLU A 258 35.87 -9.86 33.80
CA GLU A 258 36.74 -10.76 34.54
C GLU A 258 38.00 -11.14 33.74
N ASN A 259 38.02 -10.88 32.43
CA ASN A 259 39.11 -11.22 31.55
C ASN A 259 40.28 -10.19 31.71
N PRO A 260 41.42 -10.62 32.24
CA PRO A 260 42.58 -9.71 32.45
C PRO A 260 43.14 -9.11 31.15
N ASN A 261 42.90 -9.76 29.99
CA ASN A 261 43.37 -9.28 28.69
C ASN A 261 42.58 -8.05 28.22
N LEU A 262 41.49 -7.67 28.89
CA LEU A 262 40.68 -6.50 28.58
C LEU A 262 41.07 -5.29 29.41
N GLU A 263 42.04 -5.40 30.30
CA GLU A 263 42.50 -4.30 31.13
C GLU A 263 43.03 -3.15 30.26
N GLY A 264 42.39 -1.97 30.35
CA GLY A 264 42.72 -0.78 29.55
C GLY A 264 42.35 -0.86 28.06
N VAL A 265 41.66 -1.90 27.62
CA VAL A 265 41.25 -2.06 26.22
C VAL A 265 40.02 -1.19 25.95
N ALA A 266 40.07 -0.40 24.87
CA ALA A 266 38.93 0.38 24.44
C ALA A 266 37.77 -0.54 24.00
N LEU A 267 36.53 -0.18 24.36
CA LEU A 267 35.32 -0.97 24.09
C LEU A 267 35.19 -1.34 22.60
N ALA A 268 35.47 -0.43 21.68
CA ALA A 268 35.45 -0.70 20.25
C ALA A 268 36.44 -1.76 19.77
N SER A 269 37.49 -2.02 20.55
CA SER A 269 38.58 -2.96 20.25
C SER A 269 38.39 -4.31 20.94
N VAL A 270 37.33 -4.48 21.72
CA VAL A 270 37.03 -5.75 22.38
C VAL A 270 36.73 -6.81 21.34
N PRO A 271 37.43 -7.96 21.34
CA PRO A 271 37.15 -9.07 20.43
C PRO A 271 35.68 -9.52 20.51
N GLY A 272 35.05 -9.73 19.37
CA GLY A 272 33.68 -10.19 19.30
C GLY A 272 32.61 -9.10 19.37
N ILE A 273 32.93 -7.84 19.70
CA ILE A 273 31.91 -6.78 19.79
C ILE A 273 31.31 -6.44 18.41
N GLN A 274 32.17 -6.42 17.38
CA GLN A 274 31.71 -6.17 16.01
C GLN A 274 31.09 -7.41 15.38
N GLU A 275 31.64 -8.59 15.60
CA GLU A 275 31.18 -9.85 15.05
C GLU A 275 29.86 -10.31 15.66
N THR A 276 29.68 -10.14 16.97
CA THR A 276 28.43 -10.52 17.65
C THR A 276 27.34 -9.47 17.47
N GLY A 277 27.71 -8.20 17.16
CA GLY A 277 26.74 -7.10 17.09
C GLY A 277 26.03 -6.83 18.42
N VAL A 278 26.67 -7.19 19.53
CA VAL A 278 26.23 -6.83 20.88
C VAL A 278 26.54 -5.36 21.13
N ILE A 279 25.59 -4.63 21.74
CA ILE A 279 25.73 -3.22 22.07
C ILE A 279 25.85 -3.10 23.59
N VAL A 280 26.94 -2.53 24.07
CA VAL A 280 27.09 -2.17 25.48
C VAL A 280 26.44 -0.83 25.69
N SER A 281 25.35 -0.79 26.48
CA SER A 281 24.52 0.41 26.65
C SER A 281 24.83 1.18 27.95
N ARG A 282 25.47 0.53 28.93
CA ARG A 282 25.85 1.10 30.22
C ARG A 282 27.09 0.43 30.74
N ILE A 283 27.87 1.20 31.50
CA ILE A 283 29.04 0.73 32.23
C ILE A 283 29.05 1.36 33.62
N ARG A 284 29.48 0.58 34.58
CA ARG A 284 29.84 1.05 35.92
C ARG A 284 31.25 0.58 36.24
N ALA A 285 32.13 1.50 36.49
CA ALA A 285 33.52 1.20 36.83
C ALA A 285 33.64 0.52 38.19
N ALA A 286 34.67 -0.32 38.36
CA ALA A 286 34.92 -1.04 39.59
C ALA A 286 35.11 -0.05 40.76
N GLY A 287 34.30 -0.21 41.80
CA GLY A 287 34.37 0.68 42.97
C GLY A 287 33.51 1.96 42.87
N GLU A 288 32.94 2.26 41.73
CA GLU A 288 32.00 3.38 41.57
C GLU A 288 30.53 2.92 41.80
N GLN A 289 29.69 3.87 42.19
CA GLN A 289 28.25 3.62 42.33
C GLN A 289 27.47 4.14 41.13
N GLU A 290 28.01 5.09 40.40
CA GLU A 290 27.35 5.72 39.28
C GLU A 290 27.52 4.94 37.98
N VAL A 291 26.47 4.93 37.17
CA VAL A 291 26.42 4.27 35.87
C VAL A 291 26.55 5.33 34.77
N HIS A 292 27.41 5.06 33.78
CA HIS A 292 27.67 5.94 32.65
C HIS A 292 27.29 5.27 31.32
N ALA A 293 27.01 6.06 30.29
CA ALA A 293 26.91 5.56 28.93
C ALA A 293 28.34 5.41 28.34
N PRO A 294 28.78 4.21 27.93
CA PRO A 294 30.12 4.07 27.37
C PRO A 294 30.17 4.63 25.96
N SER A 295 31.33 5.14 25.58
CA SER A 295 31.68 5.48 24.21
C SER A 295 32.56 4.38 23.58
N ALA A 296 32.79 4.46 22.27
CA ALA A 296 33.73 3.55 21.57
C ALA A 296 35.13 3.56 22.16
N ALA A 297 35.56 4.71 22.73
CA ALA A 297 36.85 4.90 23.35
C ALA A 297 36.92 4.57 24.85
N THR A 298 35.78 4.21 25.47
CA THR A 298 35.74 3.84 26.89
C THR A 298 36.60 2.63 27.14
N GLN A 299 37.58 2.75 28.06
CA GLN A 299 38.45 1.64 28.45
C GLN A 299 37.77 0.76 29.47
N LEU A 300 37.88 -0.56 29.30
CA LEU A 300 37.39 -1.55 30.24
C LEU A 300 38.47 -1.88 31.27
N HIS A 301 38.04 -2.07 32.50
CA HIS A 301 38.90 -2.54 33.60
C HIS A 301 38.32 -3.77 34.26
N VAL A 302 39.16 -4.62 34.78
CA VAL A 302 38.74 -5.81 35.53
C VAL A 302 37.90 -5.39 36.74
N GLY A 303 36.73 -5.96 36.87
CA GLY A 303 35.75 -5.62 37.91
C GLY A 303 34.65 -4.67 37.46
N ASP A 304 34.77 -4.03 36.29
CA ASP A 304 33.69 -3.23 35.72
C ASP A 304 32.44 -4.09 35.47
N VAL A 305 31.30 -3.47 35.57
CA VAL A 305 30.02 -4.10 35.23
C VAL A 305 29.43 -3.40 34.01
N ILE A 306 29.10 -4.17 32.99
CA ILE A 306 28.52 -3.66 31.74
C ILE A 306 27.11 -4.22 31.50
N LEU A 307 26.24 -3.43 30.89
CA LEU A 307 24.92 -3.87 30.40
C LEU A 307 24.99 -4.06 28.89
N ALA A 308 25.01 -5.29 28.46
CA ALA A 308 25.01 -5.72 27.07
C ALA A 308 23.59 -5.96 26.55
N VAL A 309 23.34 -5.58 25.29
CA VAL A 309 22.05 -5.76 24.59
C VAL A 309 22.32 -6.51 23.28
N GLY A 310 21.64 -7.63 23.08
CA GLY A 310 21.79 -8.47 21.90
C GLY A 310 20.82 -9.64 21.91
N THR A 311 20.92 -10.57 20.95
CA THR A 311 20.20 -11.84 21.03
C THR A 311 20.88 -12.74 22.06
N ARG A 312 20.15 -13.71 22.60
CA ARG A 312 20.66 -14.57 23.67
C ARG A 312 21.93 -15.31 23.26
N SER A 313 21.94 -15.90 22.05
CA SER A 313 23.13 -16.63 21.56
C SER A 313 24.36 -15.71 21.42
N ARG A 314 24.16 -14.48 20.99
CA ARG A 314 25.23 -13.48 20.86
C ARG A 314 25.73 -12.96 22.21
N LEU A 315 24.81 -12.77 23.16
CA LEU A 315 25.17 -12.41 24.53
C LEU A 315 25.96 -13.52 25.22
N GLU A 316 25.58 -14.77 25.01
CA GLU A 316 26.33 -15.92 25.50
C GLU A 316 27.74 -15.99 24.90
N GLN A 317 27.89 -15.79 23.59
CA GLN A 317 29.21 -15.70 22.95
C GLN A 317 30.05 -14.52 23.48
N PHE A 318 29.44 -13.37 23.65
CA PHE A 318 30.11 -12.18 24.16
C PHE A 318 30.53 -12.35 25.64
N SER A 319 29.73 -13.05 26.44
CA SER A 319 30.07 -13.35 27.84
C SER A 319 31.34 -14.19 27.99
N LEU A 320 31.64 -15.09 27.03
CA LEU A 320 32.87 -15.87 27.04
C LEU A 320 34.13 -15.01 26.92
N VAL A 321 34.02 -13.84 26.31
CA VAL A 321 35.12 -12.87 26.14
C VAL A 321 35.25 -11.94 27.34
N ILE A 322 34.12 -11.49 27.86
CA ILE A 322 34.04 -10.44 28.93
C ILE A 322 34.22 -11.08 30.32
N GLY A 323 33.41 -12.09 30.63
CA GLY A 323 33.32 -12.69 31.96
C GLY A 323 31.91 -13.13 32.30
N SER A 324 31.62 -13.35 33.57
CA SER A 324 30.39 -13.96 34.06
C SER A 324 29.20 -12.98 34.13
N ALA A 325 27.97 -13.54 34.02
CA ALA A 325 26.75 -12.79 34.28
C ALA A 325 26.65 -12.42 35.78
N THR A 326 26.22 -11.22 36.05
CA THR A 326 26.04 -10.72 37.42
C THR A 326 24.55 -10.41 37.70
N GLU A 327 24.13 -10.59 38.95
CA GLU A 327 22.78 -10.23 39.39
C GLU A 327 22.60 -8.70 39.57
N GLU A 328 23.69 -7.96 39.51
CA GLU A 328 23.64 -6.52 39.57
C GLU A 328 22.85 -5.93 38.41
N ASN A 329 21.88 -5.08 38.69
CA ASN A 329 21.01 -4.53 37.65
C ASN A 329 21.34 -3.05 37.37
N LEU A 330 22.16 -2.81 36.34
CA LEU A 330 22.54 -1.45 35.94
C LEU A 330 21.37 -0.59 35.43
N MET A 331 20.19 -1.16 35.20
CA MET A 331 18.99 -0.38 34.89
C MET A 331 18.39 0.32 36.11
N LYS A 332 18.65 -0.20 37.31
CA LYS A 332 18.14 0.31 38.57
C LYS A 332 19.22 1.02 39.39
N ALA A 333 20.47 0.93 38.99
CA ALA A 333 21.58 1.59 39.66
C ALA A 333 21.49 3.12 39.50
N PRO A 334 21.92 3.91 40.52
CA PRO A 334 22.00 5.36 40.42
C PRO A 334 22.91 5.78 39.27
N GLY A 335 22.56 6.86 38.57
CA GLY A 335 23.32 7.42 37.46
C GLY A 335 22.45 8.28 36.54
N ASN A 336 23.07 9.13 35.78
CA ASN A 336 22.39 10.06 34.88
C ASN A 336 21.98 9.42 33.53
N VAL A 337 22.21 8.12 33.35
CA VAL A 337 21.93 7.43 32.08
C VAL A 337 20.48 7.03 31.98
N THR A 338 19.79 7.64 31.04
CA THR A 338 18.40 7.33 30.72
C THR A 338 18.27 6.87 29.27
N TYR A 339 17.07 6.55 28.83
CA TYR A 339 16.81 6.23 27.43
C TYR A 339 15.65 7.07 26.91
N ARG A 340 15.71 7.39 25.63
CA ARG A 340 14.66 8.10 24.92
C ARG A 340 14.39 7.44 23.57
N ARG A 341 13.13 7.43 23.16
CA ARG A 341 12.74 7.04 21.81
C ARG A 341 12.58 8.30 20.98
N VAL A 342 13.33 8.37 19.88
CA VAL A 342 13.37 9.53 18.99
C VAL A 342 13.06 9.08 17.59
N VAL A 343 12.16 9.80 16.92
CA VAL A 343 11.77 9.51 15.53
C VAL A 343 12.68 10.30 14.60
N LEU A 344 13.27 9.60 13.62
CA LEU A 344 14.10 10.21 12.61
C LEU A 344 13.26 10.98 11.59
N THR A 345 13.31 12.30 11.65
CA THR A 345 12.56 13.19 10.75
C THR A 345 13.45 14.18 10.01
N HIS A 346 14.69 14.38 10.47
CA HIS A 346 15.61 15.34 9.86
C HIS A 346 16.15 14.82 8.52
N ARG A 347 15.87 15.56 7.43
CA ARG A 347 16.17 15.13 6.04
C ARG A 347 17.65 14.85 5.76
N ALA A 348 18.57 15.57 6.41
CA ALA A 348 20.00 15.41 6.20
C ALA A 348 20.55 14.08 6.74
N MET A 349 19.79 13.42 7.64
CA MET A 349 20.17 12.15 8.27
C MET A 349 19.60 10.93 7.54
N LEU A 350 18.66 11.13 6.60
CA LEU A 350 18.02 10.04 5.87
C LEU A 350 18.99 9.33 4.91
N GLY A 351 18.95 8.00 4.92
CA GLY A 351 19.80 7.14 4.10
C GLY A 351 21.19 6.91 4.63
N LYS A 352 21.59 7.63 5.70
CA LYS A 352 22.84 7.38 6.41
C LYS A 352 22.73 6.09 7.23
N THR A 353 23.85 5.42 7.42
CA THR A 353 23.97 4.31 8.36
C THR A 353 24.05 4.81 9.80
N VAL A 354 23.81 3.93 10.78
CA VAL A 354 23.98 4.27 12.21
C VAL A 354 25.40 4.77 12.47
N ARG A 355 26.42 4.17 11.83
CA ARG A 355 27.83 4.60 11.91
C ARG A 355 28.04 6.00 11.33
N GLU A 356 27.45 6.29 10.16
CA GLU A 356 27.59 7.59 9.49
C GLU A 356 26.88 8.73 10.24
N LEU A 357 25.94 8.41 11.14
CA LEU A 357 25.35 9.40 12.04
C LEU A 357 26.33 9.89 13.10
N GLY A 358 27.22 9.03 13.56
CA GLY A 358 28.25 9.36 14.55
C GLY A 358 27.69 9.89 15.88
N LEU A 359 26.50 9.44 16.29
CA LEU A 359 25.81 9.93 17.50
C LEU A 359 26.60 9.66 18.77
N ASP A 360 27.37 8.58 18.79
CA ASP A 360 28.27 8.18 19.86
C ASP A 360 29.42 9.17 20.04
N HIS A 361 29.96 9.69 18.94
CA HIS A 361 31.08 10.64 18.95
C HIS A 361 30.64 12.10 19.03
N LEU A 362 29.51 12.45 18.35
CA LEU A 362 29.06 13.84 18.24
C LEU A 362 28.16 14.26 19.40
N HIS A 363 27.39 13.32 19.96
CA HIS A 363 26.38 13.60 20.96
C HIS A 363 26.50 12.73 22.21
N ASN A 364 27.51 11.88 22.31
CA ASN A 364 27.69 10.93 23.42
C ASN A 364 26.45 10.05 23.71
N VAL A 365 25.78 9.60 22.63
CA VAL A 365 24.54 8.84 22.70
C VAL A 365 24.67 7.55 21.92
N ILE A 366 24.25 6.44 22.53
CA ILE A 366 24.26 5.11 21.90
C ILE A 366 22.87 4.80 21.34
N VAL A 367 22.83 4.41 20.07
CA VAL A 367 21.62 3.84 19.46
C VAL A 367 21.58 2.34 19.76
N THR A 368 20.59 1.88 20.50
CA THR A 368 20.53 0.46 20.90
C THR A 368 19.57 -0.35 20.03
N ARG A 369 18.49 0.27 19.57
CA ARG A 369 17.44 -0.39 18.75
C ARG A 369 16.90 0.57 17.71
N VAL A 370 16.50 0.01 16.58
CA VAL A 370 15.75 0.69 15.53
C VAL A 370 14.41 -0.02 15.38
N SER A 371 13.32 0.75 15.42
CA SER A 371 11.97 0.25 15.12
C SER A 371 11.51 0.86 13.81
N ARG A 372 11.18 0.03 12.82
CA ARG A 372 10.66 0.42 11.51
C ARG A 372 9.33 -0.28 11.28
N GLY A 373 8.23 0.47 11.37
CA GLY A 373 6.91 -0.14 11.45
C GLY A 373 6.83 -1.10 12.64
N ASP A 374 6.43 -2.35 12.38
CA ASP A 374 6.27 -3.38 13.41
C ASP A 374 7.55 -4.18 13.69
N GLN A 375 8.63 -3.90 12.96
CA GLN A 375 9.91 -4.62 13.14
C GLN A 375 10.84 -3.87 14.09
N ILE A 376 11.43 -4.58 15.05
CA ILE A 376 12.43 -4.06 15.99
C ILE A 376 13.72 -4.88 15.81
N PHE A 377 14.82 -4.21 15.56
CA PHE A 377 16.13 -4.84 15.37
C PHE A 377 17.24 -4.04 16.07
N THR A 378 18.36 -4.70 16.30
CA THR A 378 19.56 -4.06 16.89
C THR A 378 20.08 -2.99 15.94
N ALA A 379 20.49 -1.85 16.49
CA ALA A 379 21.06 -0.75 15.72
C ALA A 379 22.50 -1.05 15.31
N LEU A 380 22.69 -2.04 14.41
CA LEU A 380 24.01 -2.36 13.86
C LEU A 380 24.57 -1.18 13.06
N PRO A 381 25.91 -0.99 13.03
CA PRO A 381 26.57 0.14 12.37
C PRO A 381 26.18 0.34 10.89
N GLU A 382 25.89 -0.76 10.19
CA GLU A 382 25.57 -0.78 8.75
C GLU A 382 24.08 -0.52 8.45
N VAL A 383 23.22 -0.48 9.46
CA VAL A 383 21.77 -0.26 9.29
C VAL A 383 21.56 1.13 8.71
N ARG A 384 21.01 1.19 7.49
CA ARG A 384 20.58 2.43 6.85
C ARG A 384 19.25 2.90 7.41
N LEU A 385 19.23 4.13 7.85
CA LEU A 385 18.06 4.73 8.50
C LEU A 385 17.14 5.40 7.48
N GLN A 386 15.85 5.27 7.74
CA GLN A 386 14.77 5.79 6.89
C GLN A 386 13.93 6.81 7.66
N PHE A 387 13.20 7.63 6.93
CA PHE A 387 12.23 8.55 7.52
C PHE A 387 11.17 7.78 8.33
N GLY A 388 10.94 8.20 9.55
CA GLY A 388 9.99 7.55 10.46
C GLY A 388 10.58 6.39 11.28
N ASP A 389 11.85 6.02 11.10
CA ASP A 389 12.51 5.07 11.99
C ASP A 389 12.51 5.62 13.43
N MET A 390 12.08 4.81 14.37
CA MET A 390 12.15 5.14 15.80
C MET A 390 13.43 4.57 16.38
N LEU A 391 14.33 5.43 16.80
CA LEU A 391 15.62 5.09 17.40
C LEU A 391 15.50 5.08 18.92
N GLN A 392 15.94 4.01 19.57
CA GLN A 392 16.07 3.98 21.02
C GLN A 392 17.50 4.43 21.38
N LEU A 393 17.61 5.64 21.90
CA LEU A 393 18.83 6.29 22.32
C LEU A 393 19.07 6.06 23.80
N VAL A 394 20.33 5.93 24.20
CA VAL A 394 20.77 5.81 25.60
C VAL A 394 21.91 6.81 25.82
N GLY A 395 21.80 7.62 26.86
CA GLY A 395 22.76 8.67 27.23
C GLY A 395 22.26 9.46 28.43
N ASP A 396 23.00 10.49 28.80
CA ASP A 396 22.53 11.48 29.77
C ASP A 396 21.48 12.41 29.13
N GLU A 397 20.77 13.17 29.97
CA GLU A 397 19.63 13.99 29.52
C GLU A 397 20.05 15.09 28.54
N GLU A 398 21.22 15.71 28.73
CA GLU A 398 21.73 16.78 27.86
C GLU A 398 22.15 16.22 26.50
N SER A 399 22.87 15.12 26.50
CA SER A 399 23.25 14.36 25.29
C SER A 399 22.04 13.91 24.49
N LEU A 400 21.02 13.38 25.17
CA LEU A 400 19.76 12.98 24.54
C LEU A 400 19.00 14.16 23.93
N ASN A 401 19.01 15.35 24.58
CA ASN A 401 18.40 16.56 24.04
C ASN A 401 19.13 17.01 22.75
N SER A 402 20.46 17.01 22.78
CA SER A 402 21.29 17.34 21.61
C SER A 402 21.08 16.37 20.45
N ALA A 403 21.11 15.07 20.71
CA ALA A 403 20.84 14.04 19.70
C ALA A 403 19.41 14.12 19.15
N THR A 404 18.43 14.41 20.02
CA THR A 404 17.03 14.58 19.63
C THR A 404 16.87 15.75 18.65
N ALA A 405 17.51 16.88 18.92
CA ALA A 405 17.50 18.03 18.04
C ALA A 405 18.15 17.70 16.66
N ALA A 406 19.25 16.96 16.65
CA ALA A 406 19.93 16.54 15.42
C ALA A 406 19.08 15.58 14.58
N LEU A 407 18.35 14.67 15.21
CA LEU A 407 17.49 13.69 14.55
C LEU A 407 16.11 14.24 14.12
N GLY A 408 15.70 15.36 14.74
CA GLY A 408 14.49 16.09 14.39
C GLY A 408 13.27 15.78 15.26
N ASN A 409 13.03 14.54 15.63
CA ASN A 409 11.93 14.03 16.49
C ASN A 409 10.55 14.70 16.29
N ALA A 410 10.26 15.15 15.08
CA ALA A 410 9.01 15.84 14.76
C ALA A 410 7.95 14.82 14.35
N VAL A 411 7.29 14.21 15.35
CA VAL A 411 6.24 13.20 15.13
C VAL A 411 5.10 13.77 14.27
N GLU A 412 4.82 15.06 14.39
CA GLU A 412 3.83 15.77 13.56
C GLU A 412 4.17 15.70 12.07
N GLN A 413 5.46 15.72 11.70
CA GLN A 413 5.89 15.58 10.30
C GLN A 413 5.57 14.21 9.70
N LEU A 414 5.41 13.17 10.52
CA LEU A 414 4.96 11.85 10.07
C LEU A 414 3.49 11.84 9.65
N GLN A 415 2.71 12.78 10.17
CA GLN A 415 1.29 12.91 9.84
C GLN A 415 1.06 13.87 8.68
N GLU A 416 2.08 14.62 8.27
CA GLU A 416 1.99 15.58 7.17
C GLU A 416 2.03 14.88 5.81
N THR A 417 0.97 15.08 5.02
CA THR A 417 0.89 14.54 3.66
C THR A 417 1.67 15.42 2.69
N LYS A 418 2.69 14.86 2.04
CA LYS A 418 3.52 15.57 1.05
C LYS A 418 2.89 15.48 -0.35
N PHE A 419 1.91 16.34 -0.64
CA PHE A 419 1.21 16.32 -1.93
C PHE A 419 2.13 16.49 -3.15
N ALA A 420 3.21 17.28 -3.04
CA ALA A 420 4.18 17.42 -4.12
C ALA A 420 4.80 16.08 -4.53
N ALA A 421 5.11 15.21 -3.56
CA ALA A 421 5.63 13.87 -3.82
C ALA A 421 4.57 12.97 -4.49
N ILE A 422 3.32 13.06 -4.06
CA ILE A 422 2.19 12.31 -4.63
C ILE A 422 2.00 12.69 -6.10
N PHE A 423 1.84 13.99 -6.40
CA PHE A 423 1.62 14.44 -7.77
C PHE A 423 2.83 14.20 -8.68
N ALA A 424 4.06 14.36 -8.17
CA ALA A 424 5.26 13.99 -8.92
C ALA A 424 5.28 12.49 -9.25
N GLY A 425 4.90 11.65 -8.29
CA GLY A 425 4.82 10.21 -8.49
C GLY A 425 3.73 9.81 -9.47
N ILE A 426 2.56 10.42 -9.40
CA ILE A 426 1.47 10.19 -10.35
C ILE A 426 1.91 10.62 -11.76
N LEU A 427 2.51 11.81 -11.92
CA LEU A 427 3.03 12.29 -13.19
C LEU A 427 4.02 11.30 -13.80
N LEU A 428 5.04 10.91 -13.04
CA LEU A 428 6.04 9.93 -13.50
C LEU A 428 5.41 8.56 -13.79
N GLY A 429 4.42 8.17 -12.99
CA GLY A 429 3.68 6.91 -13.16
C GLY A 429 2.88 6.89 -14.45
N VAL A 430 2.15 7.96 -14.75
CA VAL A 430 1.39 8.09 -16.01
C VAL A 430 2.35 8.09 -17.20
N LEU A 431 3.43 8.87 -17.14
CA LEU A 431 4.45 8.88 -18.20
C LEU A 431 5.07 7.49 -18.43
N ALA A 432 5.41 6.78 -17.36
CA ALA A 432 5.93 5.41 -17.46
C ALA A 432 4.87 4.43 -18.00
N GLY A 433 3.60 4.63 -17.61
CA GLY A 433 2.48 3.82 -18.07
C GLY A 433 2.18 3.96 -19.56
N MET A 434 2.44 5.12 -20.14
CA MET A 434 2.24 5.41 -21.56
C MET A 434 3.37 4.88 -22.46
N GLN A 435 4.51 4.45 -21.91
CA GLN A 435 5.61 3.94 -22.72
C GLN A 435 5.26 2.59 -23.33
N PRO A 436 5.34 2.43 -24.68
CA PRO A 436 5.11 1.16 -25.32
C PRO A 436 6.32 0.23 -25.12
N ILE A 437 6.07 -0.96 -24.62
CA ILE A 437 7.05 -2.03 -24.48
C ILE A 437 6.82 -3.02 -25.60
N HIS A 438 7.78 -3.11 -26.52
CA HIS A 438 7.71 -4.07 -27.61
C HIS A 438 8.21 -5.43 -27.13
N VAL A 439 7.40 -6.44 -27.36
CA VAL A 439 7.70 -7.83 -27.02
C VAL A 439 7.47 -8.65 -28.29
N ASP A 440 8.51 -9.30 -28.82
CA ASP A 440 8.54 -9.91 -30.15
C ASP A 440 7.43 -10.94 -30.44
N TRP A 441 6.89 -11.59 -29.41
CA TRP A 441 5.83 -12.60 -29.59
C TRP A 441 4.41 -12.06 -29.43
N LEU A 442 4.25 -10.74 -29.12
CA LEU A 442 2.94 -10.11 -29.01
C LEU A 442 2.59 -9.33 -30.30
N PRO A 443 1.32 -9.37 -30.73
CA PRO A 443 0.88 -8.71 -31.96
C PRO A 443 0.89 -7.17 -31.87
N ALA A 444 0.93 -6.61 -30.66
CA ALA A 444 0.96 -5.18 -30.39
C ALA A 444 1.85 -4.84 -29.19
N PRO A 445 2.43 -3.63 -29.12
CA PRO A 445 3.19 -3.21 -27.96
C PRO A 445 2.30 -3.15 -26.70
N VAL A 446 2.83 -3.64 -25.58
CA VAL A 446 2.17 -3.60 -24.27
C VAL A 446 2.54 -2.30 -23.58
N CYS A 447 1.55 -1.57 -23.07
CA CYS A 447 1.76 -0.43 -22.18
C CYS A 447 1.36 -0.83 -20.75
N LEU A 448 2.11 -0.38 -19.75
CA LEU A 448 1.70 -0.58 -18.35
C LEU A 448 0.36 0.11 -18.04
N GLY A 449 0.01 1.14 -18.81
CA GLY A 449 -1.23 1.88 -18.73
C GLY A 449 -1.38 2.68 -17.42
N LEU A 450 -2.58 3.23 -17.22
CA LEU A 450 -2.92 4.03 -16.03
C LEU A 450 -3.00 3.19 -14.74
N ALA A 451 -3.06 1.86 -14.85
CA ALA A 451 -3.05 0.96 -13.70
C ALA A 451 -1.63 0.53 -13.31
N GLY A 452 -0.82 0.10 -14.27
CA GLY A 452 0.51 -0.47 -14.01
C GLY A 452 1.61 0.55 -13.78
N GLY A 453 1.63 1.63 -14.58
CA GLY A 453 2.66 2.66 -14.48
C GLY A 453 2.69 3.37 -13.12
N PRO A 454 1.59 3.97 -12.66
CA PRO A 454 1.53 4.60 -11.35
C PRO A 454 1.79 3.63 -10.19
N LEU A 455 1.34 2.37 -10.29
CA LEU A 455 1.62 1.35 -9.28
C LEU A 455 3.12 1.08 -9.17
N LEU A 456 3.79 0.82 -10.31
CA LEU A 456 5.21 0.50 -10.35
C LEU A 456 6.07 1.65 -9.82
N VAL A 457 5.79 2.87 -10.30
CA VAL A 457 6.52 4.08 -9.85
C VAL A 457 6.30 4.32 -8.36
N ALA A 458 5.08 4.16 -7.85
CA ALA A 458 4.80 4.31 -6.42
C ALA A 458 5.55 3.28 -5.57
N ILE A 459 5.63 2.00 -6.00
CA ILE A 459 6.42 0.96 -5.33
C ILE A 459 7.89 1.37 -5.26
N LEU A 460 8.47 1.81 -6.39
CA LEU A 460 9.87 2.21 -6.46
C LEU A 460 10.16 3.44 -5.59
N MET A 461 9.33 4.48 -5.69
CA MET A 461 9.49 5.71 -4.91
C MET A 461 9.37 5.46 -3.42
N SER A 462 8.38 4.65 -3.02
CA SER A 462 8.18 4.29 -1.61
C SER A 462 9.31 3.40 -1.07
N HIS A 463 9.86 2.50 -1.90
CA HIS A 463 11.03 1.70 -1.54
C HIS A 463 12.29 2.56 -1.34
N LEU A 464 12.52 3.55 -2.21
CA LEU A 464 13.65 4.48 -2.10
C LEU A 464 13.50 5.44 -0.92
N GLY A 465 12.27 5.73 -0.49
CA GLY A 465 11.97 6.62 0.64
C GLY A 465 12.31 8.09 0.41
N LYS A 466 13.28 8.39 -0.46
CA LYS A 466 13.70 9.75 -0.84
C LYS A 466 14.17 9.76 -2.29
N VAL A 467 13.66 10.69 -3.09
CA VAL A 467 14.09 10.92 -4.46
C VAL A 467 14.42 12.41 -4.63
N GLY A 468 15.73 12.74 -4.68
CA GLY A 468 16.17 14.13 -4.69
C GLY A 468 15.69 14.90 -3.44
N PRO A 469 15.05 16.05 -3.60
CA PRO A 469 14.52 16.84 -2.48
C PRO A 469 13.21 16.29 -1.92
N LEU A 470 12.56 15.33 -2.60
CA LEU A 470 11.25 14.82 -2.24
C LEU A 470 11.39 13.63 -1.28
N VAL A 471 10.73 13.71 -0.13
CA VAL A 471 10.58 12.60 0.82
C VAL A 471 9.30 11.86 0.46
N MET A 472 9.43 10.57 0.12
CA MET A 472 8.35 9.70 -0.33
C MET A 472 7.70 9.01 0.86
N HIS A 473 7.15 9.82 1.76
CA HIS A 473 6.38 9.33 2.90
C HIS A 473 4.93 9.78 2.77
N MET A 474 4.03 8.83 2.95
CA MET A 474 2.59 9.09 3.02
C MET A 474 2.06 8.51 4.34
N PRO A 475 1.43 9.33 5.20
CA PRO A 475 0.80 8.84 6.41
C PRO A 475 -0.22 7.74 6.10
N MET A 476 -0.31 6.72 6.96
CA MET A 476 -1.20 5.58 6.74
C MET A 476 -2.67 6.00 6.53
N ASN A 477 -3.14 6.98 7.29
CA ASN A 477 -4.51 7.49 7.17
C ASN A 477 -4.74 8.19 5.83
N ALA A 478 -3.79 9.02 5.38
CA ALA A 478 -3.86 9.68 4.07
C ALA A 478 -3.81 8.67 2.92
N ASN A 479 -2.94 7.66 3.02
CA ASN A 479 -2.86 6.58 2.04
C ASN A 479 -4.18 5.81 1.94
N ARG A 480 -4.76 5.42 3.08
CA ARG A 480 -6.05 4.73 3.12
C ARG A 480 -7.16 5.57 2.51
N ALA A 481 -7.24 6.87 2.87
CA ALA A 481 -8.25 7.78 2.34
C ALA A 481 -8.15 7.93 0.81
N LEU A 482 -6.95 8.14 0.27
CA LEU A 482 -6.74 8.24 -1.18
C LEU A 482 -7.07 6.94 -1.91
N ARG A 483 -6.69 5.80 -1.33
CA ARG A 483 -7.00 4.48 -1.88
C ARG A 483 -8.49 4.22 -1.92
N GLU A 484 -9.20 4.48 -0.83
CA GLU A 484 -10.64 4.26 -0.73
C GLU A 484 -11.41 5.22 -1.63
N LEU A 485 -11.05 6.51 -1.65
CA LEU A 485 -11.64 7.50 -2.55
C LEU A 485 -11.44 7.11 -4.03
N GLY A 486 -10.21 6.76 -4.41
CA GLY A 486 -9.91 6.33 -5.77
C GLY A 486 -10.71 5.10 -6.18
N MET A 487 -10.84 4.12 -5.29
CA MET A 487 -11.62 2.90 -5.53
C MET A 487 -13.13 3.20 -5.66
N ILE A 488 -13.67 4.08 -4.81
CA ILE A 488 -15.08 4.51 -4.89
C ILE A 488 -15.36 5.17 -6.24
N LEU A 489 -14.54 6.15 -6.62
CA LEU A 489 -14.70 6.85 -7.90
C LEU A 489 -14.62 5.90 -9.09
N PHE A 490 -13.63 4.98 -9.09
CA PHE A 490 -13.47 3.99 -10.15
C PHE A 490 -14.69 3.05 -10.24
N LEU A 491 -15.08 2.41 -9.12
CA LEU A 491 -16.15 1.42 -9.12
C LEU A 491 -17.53 2.04 -9.37
N ALA A 492 -17.83 3.22 -8.83
CA ALA A 492 -19.06 3.95 -9.12
C ALA A 492 -19.18 4.25 -10.61
N SER A 493 -18.10 4.79 -11.20
CA SER A 493 -18.05 5.13 -12.62
C SER A 493 -18.20 3.89 -13.51
N VAL A 494 -17.49 2.80 -13.20
CA VAL A 494 -17.61 1.52 -13.93
C VAL A 494 -19.05 0.97 -13.83
N GLY A 495 -19.66 1.04 -12.65
CA GLY A 495 -21.04 0.60 -12.44
C GLY A 495 -22.05 1.41 -13.26
N LEU A 496 -21.93 2.74 -13.23
CA LEU A 496 -22.78 3.65 -13.99
C LEU A 496 -22.66 3.46 -15.51
N LEU A 497 -21.44 3.24 -16.02
CA LEU A 497 -21.22 2.99 -17.44
C LEU A 497 -21.76 1.64 -17.92
N SER A 498 -21.86 0.65 -17.03
CA SER A 498 -22.17 -0.75 -17.39
C SER A 498 -23.59 -1.19 -17.02
N GLY A 499 -24.29 -0.46 -16.15
CA GLY A 499 -25.52 -0.95 -15.51
C GLY A 499 -26.70 -1.10 -16.45
N GLY A 500 -26.82 -0.26 -17.49
CA GLY A 500 -27.89 -0.37 -18.47
C GLY A 500 -27.95 -1.72 -19.19
N GLN A 501 -26.81 -2.39 -19.35
CA GLN A 501 -26.69 -3.68 -20.03
C GLN A 501 -26.54 -4.87 -19.07
N PHE A 502 -26.41 -4.64 -17.75
CA PHE A 502 -26.04 -5.69 -16.80
C PHE A 502 -27.07 -6.82 -16.74
N VAL A 503 -28.35 -6.50 -16.51
CA VAL A 503 -29.41 -7.50 -16.34
C VAL A 503 -29.61 -8.27 -17.65
N SER A 504 -29.69 -7.58 -18.78
CA SER A 504 -29.88 -8.17 -20.11
C SER A 504 -28.72 -9.05 -20.57
N THR A 505 -27.53 -8.89 -20.00
CA THR A 505 -26.33 -9.67 -20.36
C THR A 505 -26.08 -10.81 -19.40
N VAL A 506 -26.11 -10.54 -18.07
CA VAL A 506 -25.68 -11.50 -17.06
C VAL A 506 -26.74 -12.60 -16.81
N PHE A 507 -28.02 -12.25 -16.88
CA PHE A 507 -29.12 -13.22 -16.69
C PHE A 507 -29.50 -13.95 -17.99
N THR A 508 -28.52 -14.20 -18.83
CA THR A 508 -28.66 -15.03 -20.05
C THR A 508 -27.89 -16.35 -19.87
N PRO A 509 -28.14 -17.37 -20.75
CA PRO A 509 -27.32 -18.57 -20.76
C PRO A 509 -25.82 -18.30 -20.90
N GLN A 510 -25.44 -17.27 -21.66
CA GLN A 510 -24.05 -16.82 -21.78
C GLN A 510 -23.51 -16.24 -20.46
N GLY A 511 -24.27 -15.40 -19.79
CA GLY A 511 -23.87 -14.83 -18.49
C GLY A 511 -23.70 -15.91 -17.42
N LEU A 512 -24.55 -16.93 -17.42
CA LEU A 512 -24.40 -18.11 -16.55
C LEU A 512 -23.11 -18.89 -16.85
N GLN A 513 -22.70 -19.00 -18.13
CA GLN A 513 -21.41 -19.60 -18.50
C GLN A 513 -20.23 -18.78 -17.96
N TRP A 514 -20.33 -17.42 -17.95
CA TRP A 514 -19.30 -16.56 -17.35
C TRP A 514 -19.16 -16.84 -15.86
N VAL A 515 -20.29 -16.93 -15.15
CA VAL A 515 -20.32 -17.22 -13.71
C VAL A 515 -19.73 -18.60 -13.42
N ALA A 516 -20.11 -19.63 -14.20
CA ALA A 516 -19.59 -20.98 -14.04
C ALA A 516 -18.08 -21.07 -14.30
N LEU A 517 -17.60 -20.48 -15.41
CA LEU A 517 -16.18 -20.43 -15.73
C LEU A 517 -15.41 -19.59 -14.68
N GLY A 518 -15.98 -18.46 -14.23
CA GLY A 518 -15.41 -17.66 -13.16
C GLY A 518 -15.18 -18.45 -11.88
N LEU A 519 -16.12 -19.29 -11.50
CA LEU A 519 -15.97 -20.17 -10.33
C LEU A 519 -14.86 -21.21 -10.54
N VAL A 520 -14.71 -21.76 -11.74
CA VAL A 520 -13.60 -22.67 -12.08
C VAL A 520 -12.26 -21.93 -12.01
N VAL A 521 -12.18 -20.71 -12.56
CA VAL A 521 -10.98 -19.84 -12.49
C VAL A 521 -10.59 -19.50 -11.05
N THR A 522 -11.58 -19.37 -10.16
CA THR A 522 -11.34 -19.16 -8.73
C THR A 522 -10.88 -20.45 -8.03
N LEU A 523 -11.66 -21.53 -8.14
CA LEU A 523 -11.47 -22.73 -7.31
C LEU A 523 -10.31 -23.61 -7.78
N LEU A 524 -10.18 -23.86 -9.09
CA LEU A 524 -9.22 -24.82 -9.61
C LEU A 524 -7.75 -24.44 -9.28
N PRO A 525 -7.29 -23.21 -9.55
CA PRO A 525 -5.93 -22.81 -9.18
C PRO A 525 -5.71 -22.79 -7.66
N LEU A 526 -6.71 -22.32 -6.88
CA LEU A 526 -6.59 -22.28 -5.42
C LEU A 526 -6.42 -23.67 -4.81
N LEU A 527 -7.27 -24.62 -5.23
CA LEU A 527 -7.24 -25.98 -4.70
C LEU A 527 -5.96 -26.72 -5.14
N THR A 528 -5.58 -26.58 -6.40
CA THR A 528 -4.36 -27.25 -6.92
C THR A 528 -3.09 -26.69 -6.30
N ILE A 529 -2.89 -25.38 -6.33
CA ILE A 529 -1.70 -24.76 -5.77
C ILE A 529 -1.66 -24.90 -4.24
N GLY A 530 -2.82 -24.76 -3.59
CA GLY A 530 -2.93 -24.96 -2.14
C GLY A 530 -2.56 -26.38 -1.71
N PHE A 531 -3.05 -27.38 -2.43
CA PHE A 531 -2.71 -28.78 -2.20
C PHE A 531 -1.22 -29.06 -2.45
N LEU A 532 -0.66 -28.58 -3.56
CA LEU A 532 0.74 -28.74 -3.92
C LEU A 532 1.69 -28.07 -2.92
N ALA A 533 1.39 -26.83 -2.51
CA ALA A 533 2.19 -26.10 -1.52
C ALA A 533 2.26 -26.86 -0.18
N ARG A 534 1.14 -27.42 0.25
CA ARG A 534 1.09 -28.23 1.48
C ARG A 534 1.81 -29.57 1.29
N ARG A 535 1.55 -30.27 0.18
CA ARG A 535 2.06 -31.66 -0.03
C ARG A 535 3.56 -31.71 -0.29
N TRP A 536 4.11 -30.74 -1.04
CA TRP A 536 5.52 -30.77 -1.44
C TRP A 536 6.44 -30.06 -0.43
N HIS A 537 5.96 -28.98 0.17
CA HIS A 537 6.80 -28.16 1.05
C HIS A 537 6.31 -28.16 2.51
N GLY A 538 5.31 -28.96 2.87
CA GLY A 538 4.79 -29.00 4.23
C GLY A 538 4.31 -27.64 4.77
N MET A 539 3.91 -26.71 3.85
CA MET A 539 3.60 -25.34 4.23
C MET A 539 2.55 -25.30 5.35
N ASN A 540 2.81 -24.53 6.39
CA ASN A 540 1.86 -24.33 7.49
C ASN A 540 0.53 -23.79 6.93
N TYR A 541 -0.60 -24.32 7.44
CA TYR A 541 -1.92 -23.98 6.89
C TYR A 541 -2.26 -22.50 7.06
N MET A 542 -1.85 -21.84 8.13
CA MET A 542 -2.11 -20.42 8.33
C MET A 542 -1.31 -19.56 7.33
N THR A 543 -0.06 -19.91 7.05
CA THR A 543 0.76 -19.33 5.98
C THR A 543 0.13 -19.58 4.62
N LEU A 544 -0.40 -20.78 4.38
CA LEU A 544 -1.11 -21.13 3.15
C LEU A 544 -2.37 -20.28 2.94
N CYS A 545 -3.17 -20.07 3.98
CA CYS A 545 -4.33 -19.19 3.91
C CYS A 545 -3.93 -17.75 3.52
N GLY A 546 -2.84 -17.23 4.08
CA GLY A 546 -2.29 -15.93 3.71
C GLY A 546 -1.77 -15.89 2.27
N LEU A 547 -1.05 -16.92 1.83
CA LEU A 547 -0.60 -17.07 0.45
C LEU A 547 -1.78 -17.05 -0.54
N LEU A 548 -2.81 -17.86 -0.29
CA LEU A 548 -3.94 -17.99 -1.21
C LEU A 548 -4.81 -16.74 -1.24
N SER A 549 -5.13 -16.15 -0.09
CA SER A 549 -5.89 -14.89 -0.03
C SER A 549 -5.10 -13.71 -0.61
N GLY A 550 -3.77 -13.64 -0.38
CA GLY A 550 -2.89 -12.64 -0.96
C GLY A 550 -2.70 -12.86 -2.46
N GLY A 551 -2.56 -14.10 -2.89
CA GLY A 551 -2.53 -14.51 -4.29
C GLY A 551 -3.82 -14.17 -5.06
N MET A 552 -4.97 -14.21 -4.40
CA MET A 552 -6.26 -13.77 -4.96
C MET A 552 -6.55 -12.28 -4.73
N THR A 553 -5.67 -11.57 -4.04
CA THR A 553 -5.82 -10.15 -3.70
C THR A 553 -7.11 -9.85 -2.90
N ASP A 554 -7.56 -10.81 -2.08
CA ASP A 554 -8.86 -10.80 -1.41
C ASP A 554 -8.76 -10.52 0.11
N PRO A 555 -9.00 -9.28 0.57
CA PRO A 555 -9.02 -8.93 1.98
C PRO A 555 -10.09 -9.66 2.82
N PRO A 556 -11.31 -9.94 2.30
CA PRO A 556 -12.29 -10.77 3.00
C PRO A 556 -11.79 -12.17 3.36
N ALA A 557 -11.09 -12.84 2.44
CA ALA A 557 -10.50 -14.15 2.71
C ALA A 557 -9.36 -14.06 3.75
N LEU A 558 -8.56 -12.98 3.71
CA LEU A 558 -7.59 -12.71 4.76
C LEU A 558 -8.26 -12.52 6.12
N ALA A 559 -9.35 -11.73 6.19
CA ALA A 559 -10.09 -11.51 7.41
C ALA A 559 -10.66 -12.82 7.97
N PHE A 560 -11.17 -13.70 7.10
CA PHE A 560 -11.60 -15.04 7.48
C PHE A 560 -10.43 -15.89 8.04
N ALA A 561 -9.27 -15.87 7.39
CA ALA A 561 -8.09 -16.60 7.83
C ALA A 561 -7.57 -16.10 9.18
N THR A 562 -7.48 -14.77 9.36
CA THR A 562 -7.01 -14.15 10.61
C THR A 562 -7.99 -14.34 11.76
N ALA A 563 -9.30 -14.40 11.51
CA ALA A 563 -10.30 -14.73 12.54
C ALA A 563 -10.15 -16.16 13.10
N GLN A 564 -9.59 -17.10 12.31
CA GLN A 564 -9.29 -18.46 12.75
C GLN A 564 -7.92 -18.58 13.40
N ALA A 565 -6.99 -17.71 13.03
CA ALA A 565 -5.62 -17.70 13.53
C ALA A 565 -5.52 -16.85 14.82
N ARG A 566 -4.69 -17.32 15.77
CA ARG A 566 -4.26 -16.54 16.94
C ARG A 566 -2.85 -15.96 16.75
N SER A 567 -2.37 -15.94 15.48
CA SER A 567 -1.04 -15.48 15.08
C SER A 567 -1.13 -14.61 13.84
N ASP A 568 -0.08 -13.82 13.58
CA ASP A 568 0.00 -12.94 12.41
C ASP A 568 0.41 -13.66 11.11
N SER A 569 0.56 -14.99 11.14
CA SER A 569 1.02 -15.79 10.01
C SER A 569 0.26 -15.55 8.70
N PRO A 570 -1.10 -15.52 8.67
CA PRO A 570 -1.82 -15.23 7.44
C PRO A 570 -1.52 -13.82 6.92
N THR A 571 -1.44 -12.83 7.81
CA THR A 571 -1.19 -11.44 7.44
C THR A 571 0.21 -11.26 6.85
N LEU A 572 1.23 -11.89 7.43
CA LEU A 572 2.61 -11.84 6.94
C LEU A 572 2.74 -12.50 5.56
N ALA A 573 2.16 -13.68 5.37
CA ALA A 573 2.18 -14.37 4.08
C ALA A 573 1.41 -13.58 3.01
N TYR A 574 0.23 -13.04 3.35
CA TYR A 574 -0.54 -12.15 2.46
C TYR A 574 0.29 -10.95 2.02
N ALA A 575 0.88 -10.23 2.97
CA ALA A 575 1.68 -9.03 2.68
C ALA A 575 2.91 -9.36 1.79
N SER A 576 3.48 -10.54 1.94
CA SER A 576 4.65 -10.98 1.17
C SER A 576 4.34 -11.23 -0.30
N VAL A 577 3.15 -11.75 -0.64
CA VAL A 577 2.82 -12.13 -2.02
C VAL A 577 1.98 -11.10 -2.75
N TYR A 578 1.23 -10.29 -2.03
CA TYR A 578 0.26 -9.33 -2.58
C TYR A 578 0.86 -8.37 -3.62
N PRO A 579 2.06 -7.77 -3.42
CA PRO A 579 2.62 -6.84 -4.40
C PRO A 579 2.92 -7.50 -5.76
N LEU A 580 3.54 -8.67 -5.76
CA LEU A 580 3.86 -9.40 -6.98
C LEU A 580 2.60 -9.87 -7.70
N THR A 581 1.63 -10.42 -6.96
CA THR A 581 0.38 -10.88 -7.54
C THR A 581 -0.44 -9.76 -8.16
N MET A 582 -0.42 -8.59 -7.54
CA MET A 582 -1.09 -7.41 -8.10
C MET A 582 -0.51 -7.02 -9.47
N LEU A 583 0.83 -6.94 -9.59
CA LEU A 583 1.51 -6.65 -10.85
C LEU A 583 1.24 -7.73 -11.91
N LEU A 584 1.38 -9.00 -11.54
CA LEU A 584 1.16 -10.11 -12.46
C LEU A 584 -0.28 -10.16 -12.98
N ARG A 585 -1.27 -9.85 -12.15
CA ARG A 585 -2.69 -9.82 -12.57
C ARG A 585 -2.98 -8.67 -13.53
N ILE A 586 -2.40 -7.50 -13.30
CA ILE A 586 -2.49 -6.36 -14.22
C ILE A 586 -1.94 -6.75 -15.59
N ILE A 587 -0.75 -7.37 -15.63
CA ILE A 587 -0.12 -7.81 -16.88
C ILE A 587 -0.92 -8.94 -17.53
N ALA A 588 -1.34 -9.95 -16.76
CA ALA A 588 -2.13 -11.07 -17.27
C ALA A 588 -3.46 -10.60 -17.90
N ALA A 589 -4.15 -9.64 -17.28
CA ALA A 589 -5.39 -9.09 -17.82
C ALA A 589 -5.17 -8.37 -19.16
N GLN A 590 -4.07 -7.64 -19.33
CA GLN A 590 -3.70 -7.00 -20.59
C GLN A 590 -3.37 -8.04 -21.67
N VAL A 591 -2.59 -9.07 -21.31
CA VAL A 591 -2.24 -10.15 -22.24
C VAL A 591 -3.50 -10.90 -22.69
N LEU A 592 -4.43 -11.19 -21.77
CA LEU A 592 -5.70 -11.86 -22.12
C LEU A 592 -6.59 -11.04 -23.07
N VAL A 593 -6.45 -9.72 -23.08
CA VAL A 593 -7.13 -8.85 -24.06
C VAL A 593 -6.51 -8.98 -25.46
N MET A 594 -5.20 -9.27 -25.54
CA MET A 594 -4.44 -9.30 -26.80
C MET A 594 -4.42 -10.68 -27.46
N LEU A 595 -4.73 -11.74 -26.71
CA LEU A 595 -4.83 -13.12 -27.19
C LEU A 595 -6.23 -13.43 -27.74
#